data_beadf5111a6dddf8c40b1b638cc7a888
#
_entry.id   beadf5111a6dddf8c40b1b638cc7a888
#
_cell.length_a   1.000
_cell.length_b   1.000
_cell.length_c   1.000
_cell.angle_alpha   90.00
_cell.angle_beta   90.00
_cell.angle_gamma   90.00
#
_symmetry.space_group_name_H-M   'P 1'
#
loop_
_entity.id
_entity.type
_entity.pdbx_description
1 polymer ?
#
loop_
_entity_poly.entity_id
_entity_poly.type
_entity_poly.pdbx_seq_one_letter_code
_entity_poly.pdbx_strand_id
1 'polypeptide(L)'
;IPLSQHQVLYHKKQLSSTENGVNDFKFSPDEKKVIVIHSVKYGKRAVDSYPDLDKTTGRVINDAMYRHWDEWVEEIPQPFIYDFDGKTLSTHSVNILGDEPFECPMKPFGGIEQLAWSNDSKQIAYTCRKKTGLAYTASTDSDIYLYDLESGTTTNLCKPADYIAPEFDITRSLKDQAVNAFIKEGKDYNVGYDTNPQFSPDGKYIAWQSMERDGYESDRNRLCIYELATGNKFYVTELFQSNIDNYCWAKDSNTLFFVGTWHATTHVFATNLKGQIKRITDGQ
;
A
#
# COMPACT_ATOMS: atom_id res chain seq x y z
N ILE A 1 -48.34 -22.20 -0.56
CA ILE A 1 -47.64 -22.17 -1.87
C ILE A 1 -46.17 -22.44 -1.56
N PRO A 2 -45.61 -23.60 -1.93
CA PRO A 2 -44.18 -23.84 -1.69
C PRO A 2 -43.36 -23.01 -2.66
N LEU A 3 -42.48 -22.19 -2.13
CA LEU A 3 -41.43 -21.50 -2.88
C LEU A 3 -40.46 -22.58 -3.38
N SER A 4 -40.33 -22.73 -4.68
CA SER A 4 -39.33 -23.59 -5.31
C SER A 4 -37.95 -23.04 -4.94
N GLN A 5 -37.20 -23.80 -4.16
CA GLN A 5 -35.77 -23.54 -3.94
C GLN A 5 -35.07 -23.82 -5.29
N HIS A 6 -34.74 -22.76 -6.02
CA HIS A 6 -33.73 -22.84 -7.06
C HIS A 6 -32.37 -22.99 -6.33
N GLN A 7 -31.95 -24.23 -6.17
CA GLN A 7 -30.56 -24.50 -5.82
C GLN A 7 -29.70 -24.09 -7.01
N VAL A 8 -29.11 -22.91 -6.91
CA VAL A 8 -28.00 -22.53 -7.79
C VAL A 8 -26.81 -23.42 -7.40
N LEU A 9 -26.55 -24.45 -8.21
CA LEU A 9 -25.38 -25.30 -8.07
C LEU A 9 -24.14 -24.45 -8.43
N TYR A 10 -23.52 -23.83 -7.43
CA TYR A 10 -22.21 -23.20 -7.60
C TYR A 10 -21.16 -24.31 -7.74
N HIS A 11 -20.61 -24.48 -8.93
CA HIS A 11 -19.41 -25.30 -9.11
C HIS A 11 -18.22 -24.51 -8.54
N LYS A 12 -17.79 -24.89 -7.35
CA LYS A 12 -16.54 -24.37 -6.76
C LYS A 12 -15.36 -25.05 -7.41
N LYS A 13 -14.38 -24.27 -7.86
CA LYS A 13 -13.11 -24.78 -8.39
C LYS A 13 -11.97 -24.04 -7.68
N GLN A 14 -11.00 -24.78 -7.18
CA GLN A 14 -9.75 -24.22 -6.67
C GLN A 14 -8.92 -23.73 -7.86
N LEU A 15 -8.44 -22.48 -7.80
CA LEU A 15 -7.65 -21.84 -8.88
C LEU A 15 -6.16 -21.90 -8.61
N SER A 16 -5.73 -22.02 -7.34
CA SER A 16 -4.33 -22.00 -6.93
C SER A 16 -4.00 -23.21 -6.05
N SER A 17 -2.74 -23.66 -6.11
CA SER A 17 -2.14 -24.63 -5.19
C SER A 17 -0.71 -24.19 -4.93
N THR A 18 -0.52 -23.36 -3.91
CA THR A 18 0.77 -22.77 -3.54
C THR A 18 1.14 -23.18 -2.12
N GLU A 19 2.42 -23.46 -1.86
CA GLU A 19 2.91 -23.87 -0.53
C GLU A 19 2.72 -22.78 0.52
N ASN A 20 2.82 -21.49 0.11
CA ASN A 20 2.74 -20.34 1.01
C ASN A 20 1.31 -19.84 1.24
N GLY A 21 0.29 -20.60 0.80
CA GLY A 21 -1.11 -20.19 0.94
C GLY A 21 -1.45 -18.94 0.14
N VAL A 22 -2.62 -18.36 0.39
CA VAL A 22 -3.11 -17.12 -0.22
C VAL A 22 -3.73 -16.28 0.87
N ASN A 23 -3.14 -15.10 1.13
CA ASN A 23 -3.68 -14.16 2.12
C ASN A 23 -4.74 -13.25 1.49
N ASP A 24 -4.50 -12.81 0.24
CA ASP A 24 -5.42 -11.96 -0.52
C ASP A 24 -5.09 -12.02 -2.01
N PHE A 25 -5.97 -11.50 -2.86
CA PHE A 25 -5.74 -11.47 -4.30
C PHE A 25 -6.50 -10.33 -5.01
N LYS A 26 -6.01 -9.95 -6.20
CA LYS A 26 -6.64 -8.92 -7.05
C LYS A 26 -6.40 -9.20 -8.53
N PHE A 27 -7.47 -9.41 -9.30
CA PHE A 27 -7.39 -9.56 -10.74
C PHE A 27 -6.99 -8.26 -11.45
N SER A 28 -6.24 -8.40 -12.55
CA SER A 28 -6.03 -7.30 -13.49
C SER A 28 -7.36 -6.93 -14.19
N PRO A 29 -7.53 -5.68 -14.68
CA PRO A 29 -8.73 -5.26 -15.38
C PRO A 29 -9.08 -6.11 -16.61
N ASP A 30 -8.09 -6.67 -17.32
CA ASP A 30 -8.29 -7.56 -18.46
C ASP A 30 -8.49 -9.04 -18.08
N GLU A 31 -8.49 -9.34 -16.78
CA GLU A 31 -8.66 -10.68 -16.19
C GLU A 31 -7.63 -11.73 -16.67
N LYS A 32 -6.46 -11.29 -17.18
CA LYS A 32 -5.41 -12.21 -17.62
C LYS A 32 -4.32 -12.44 -16.59
N LYS A 33 -4.28 -11.63 -15.55
CA LYS A 33 -3.30 -11.70 -14.46
C LYS A 33 -3.96 -11.54 -13.11
N VAL A 34 -3.32 -12.09 -12.08
CA VAL A 34 -3.77 -11.96 -10.70
C VAL A 34 -2.56 -11.61 -9.84
N ILE A 35 -2.68 -10.54 -9.04
CA ILE A 35 -1.81 -10.34 -7.89
C ILE A 35 -2.31 -11.27 -6.79
N VAL A 36 -1.42 -12.05 -6.20
CA VAL A 36 -1.68 -12.88 -5.03
C VAL A 36 -0.72 -12.47 -3.93
N ILE A 37 -1.23 -12.24 -2.75
CA ILE A 37 -0.41 -11.96 -1.57
C ILE A 37 -0.07 -13.29 -0.90
N HIS A 38 1.23 -13.60 -0.85
CA HIS A 38 1.77 -14.75 -0.14
C HIS A 38 2.55 -14.31 1.10
N SER A 39 2.58 -15.18 2.11
CA SER A 39 3.54 -15.05 3.21
C SER A 39 4.89 -15.59 2.78
N VAL A 40 5.95 -14.80 2.94
CA VAL A 40 7.33 -15.22 2.70
C VAL A 40 8.10 -15.19 4.02
N LYS A 41 9.05 -16.10 4.17
CA LYS A 41 9.85 -16.20 5.39
C LYS A 41 10.64 -14.90 5.62
N TYR A 42 10.55 -14.39 6.84
CA TYR A 42 11.32 -13.25 7.34
C TYR A 42 12.05 -13.67 8.63
N GLY A 43 13.30 -13.21 8.79
CA GLY A 43 14.06 -13.51 10.00
C GLY A 43 14.43 -14.99 10.19
N LYS A 44 14.98 -15.33 11.35
CA LYS A 44 15.42 -16.67 11.71
C LYS A 44 14.66 -17.20 12.92
N ARG A 45 14.14 -18.41 12.81
CA ARG A 45 13.65 -19.16 13.97
C ARG A 45 14.82 -19.87 14.67
N ALA A 46 14.65 -20.26 15.93
CA ALA A 46 15.69 -20.98 16.66
C ALA A 46 16.11 -22.29 15.94
N VAL A 47 15.16 -23.01 15.33
CA VAL A 47 15.42 -24.23 14.56
C VAL A 47 16.31 -24.00 13.33
N ASP A 48 16.33 -22.80 12.74
CA ASP A 48 17.19 -22.47 11.62
C ASP A 48 18.67 -22.37 12.05
N SER A 49 18.93 -22.04 13.31
CA SER A 49 20.26 -21.98 13.92
C SER A 49 20.64 -23.24 14.68
N TYR A 50 19.65 -23.93 15.22
CA TYR A 50 19.79 -25.13 16.06
C TYR A 50 18.79 -26.19 15.59
N PRO A 51 19.12 -26.96 14.51
CA PRO A 51 18.20 -27.94 13.89
C PRO A 51 17.73 -29.06 14.81
N ASP A 52 18.49 -29.36 15.87
CA ASP A 52 18.17 -30.35 16.90
C ASP A 52 17.11 -29.86 17.92
N LEU A 53 16.73 -28.60 17.83
CA LEU A 53 15.72 -27.96 18.70
C LEU A 53 14.38 -27.75 17.96
N ASP A 54 13.93 -28.74 17.20
CA ASP A 54 12.72 -28.68 16.40
C ASP A 54 11.42 -28.39 17.19
N LYS A 55 11.42 -28.74 18.48
CA LYS A 55 10.29 -28.53 19.41
C LYS A 55 10.39 -27.23 20.23
N THR A 56 11.46 -26.46 20.06
CA THR A 56 11.61 -25.21 20.81
C THR A 56 10.65 -24.13 20.34
N THR A 57 10.15 -23.34 21.27
CA THR A 57 9.42 -22.09 21.01
C THR A 57 10.33 -20.86 21.10
N GLY A 58 11.64 -21.07 21.28
CA GLY A 58 12.63 -19.99 21.32
C GLY A 58 12.73 -19.24 19.99
N ARG A 59 13.02 -17.95 20.06
CA ARG A 59 13.21 -17.06 18.90
C ARG A 59 14.60 -16.45 18.92
N VAL A 60 15.17 -16.25 17.74
CA VAL A 60 16.42 -15.51 17.56
C VAL A 60 16.06 -14.16 17.00
N ILE A 61 16.21 -13.11 17.80
CA ILE A 61 15.85 -11.73 17.45
C ILE A 61 17.13 -10.94 17.25
N ASN A 62 17.31 -10.42 16.03
CA ASN A 62 18.50 -9.66 15.64
C ASN A 62 18.21 -8.20 15.34
N ASP A 63 16.94 -7.81 15.19
CA ASP A 63 16.52 -6.44 14.92
C ASP A 63 15.17 -6.12 15.59
N ALA A 64 14.72 -4.87 15.45
CA ALA A 64 13.50 -4.41 16.08
C ALA A 64 12.22 -4.78 15.30
N MET A 65 12.32 -5.24 14.05
CA MET A 65 11.18 -5.71 13.26
C MET A 65 10.86 -7.18 13.59
N TYR A 66 10.65 -7.50 14.85
CA TYR A 66 10.32 -8.85 15.30
C TYR A 66 8.86 -9.03 15.73
N ARG A 67 8.12 -7.94 15.87
CA ARG A 67 6.70 -7.92 16.24
C ARG A 67 5.95 -6.81 15.54
N HIS A 68 4.70 -7.11 15.17
CA HIS A 68 3.66 -6.13 14.90
C HIS A 68 2.61 -6.27 16.00
N TRP A 69 2.56 -5.34 16.96
CA TRP A 69 1.72 -5.41 18.14
C TRP A 69 1.89 -6.75 18.91
N ASP A 70 0.89 -7.66 18.83
CA ASP A 70 0.87 -8.97 19.47
C ASP A 70 1.31 -10.13 18.56
N GLU A 71 1.50 -9.87 17.25
CA GLU A 71 1.96 -10.87 16.28
C GLU A 71 3.49 -10.90 16.14
N TRP A 72 4.07 -12.09 16.13
CA TRP A 72 5.47 -12.28 15.82
C TRP A 72 5.70 -12.18 14.31
N VAL A 73 6.75 -11.48 13.88
CA VAL A 73 7.13 -11.37 12.47
C VAL A 73 8.09 -12.52 12.13
N GLU A 74 7.52 -13.67 11.75
CA GLU A 74 8.25 -14.82 11.22
C GLU A 74 8.13 -14.89 9.69
N GLU A 75 7.07 -14.29 9.17
CA GLU A 75 6.76 -14.16 7.76
C GLU A 75 6.26 -12.75 7.46
N ILE A 76 6.46 -12.29 6.24
CA ILE A 76 5.96 -11.01 5.75
C ILE A 76 5.11 -11.22 4.50
N PRO A 77 4.05 -10.43 4.28
CA PRO A 77 3.28 -10.50 3.05
C PRO A 77 4.06 -9.90 1.89
N GLN A 78 4.04 -10.58 0.74
CA GLN A 78 4.60 -10.05 -0.51
C GLN A 78 3.69 -10.35 -1.70
N PRO A 79 3.62 -9.46 -2.71
CA PRO A 79 2.76 -9.60 -3.87
C PRO A 79 3.45 -10.36 -5.01
N PHE A 80 2.77 -11.38 -5.50
CA PHE A 80 3.19 -12.21 -6.63
C PHE A 80 2.19 -12.08 -7.77
N ILE A 81 2.67 -11.93 -9.00
CA ILE A 81 1.85 -11.89 -10.21
C ILE A 81 1.85 -13.27 -10.84
N TYR A 82 0.65 -13.77 -11.08
CA TYR A 82 0.38 -15.00 -11.82
C TYR A 82 -0.36 -14.68 -13.13
N ASP A 83 -0.09 -15.43 -14.18
CA ASP A 83 -0.95 -15.46 -15.36
C ASP A 83 -2.22 -16.25 -15.05
N PHE A 84 -3.33 -15.83 -15.63
CA PHE A 84 -4.63 -16.49 -15.51
C PHE A 84 -5.21 -16.80 -16.89
N ASP A 85 -5.53 -18.03 -17.14
CA ASP A 85 -6.07 -18.52 -18.42
C ASP A 85 -7.60 -18.58 -18.48
N GLY A 86 -8.29 -17.97 -17.53
CA GLY A 86 -9.74 -18.05 -17.34
C GLY A 86 -10.19 -19.29 -16.55
N LYS A 87 -9.26 -20.17 -16.15
CA LYS A 87 -9.58 -21.44 -15.44
C LYS A 87 -8.63 -21.72 -14.28
N THR A 88 -7.35 -21.42 -14.41
CA THR A 88 -6.30 -21.71 -13.42
C THR A 88 -5.23 -20.63 -13.44
N LEU A 89 -4.53 -20.49 -12.34
CA LEU A 89 -3.32 -19.68 -12.28
C LEU A 89 -2.13 -20.47 -12.87
N SER A 90 -1.17 -19.75 -13.45
CA SER A 90 0.11 -20.31 -13.88
C SER A 90 0.87 -20.94 -12.70
N THR A 91 1.77 -21.88 -12.99
CA THR A 91 2.67 -22.47 -11.99
C THR A 91 3.84 -21.57 -11.63
N HIS A 92 4.13 -20.59 -12.48
CA HIS A 92 5.18 -19.60 -12.29
C HIS A 92 4.58 -18.25 -11.92
N SER A 93 5.23 -17.54 -11.02
CA SER A 93 4.84 -16.21 -10.59
C SER A 93 6.06 -15.28 -10.55
N VAL A 94 5.80 -13.98 -10.57
CA VAL A 94 6.79 -12.93 -10.42
C VAL A 94 6.52 -12.20 -9.10
N ASN A 95 7.48 -12.23 -8.17
CA ASN A 95 7.46 -11.37 -7.00
C ASN A 95 7.86 -9.95 -7.41
N ILE A 96 6.99 -8.96 -7.25
CA ILE A 96 7.29 -7.58 -7.68
C ILE A 96 8.32 -6.88 -6.79
N LEU A 97 8.58 -7.41 -5.59
CA LEU A 97 9.65 -6.96 -4.71
C LEU A 97 10.98 -7.70 -4.94
N GLY A 98 10.96 -8.77 -5.77
CA GLY A 98 12.15 -9.61 -5.96
C GLY A 98 12.64 -10.23 -4.64
N ASP A 99 13.91 -10.00 -4.31
CA ASP A 99 14.54 -10.48 -3.08
C ASP A 99 14.54 -9.40 -1.97
N GLU A 100 13.84 -8.29 -2.15
CA GLU A 100 13.78 -7.22 -1.14
C GLU A 100 13.04 -7.72 0.12
N PRO A 101 13.59 -7.49 1.34
CA PRO A 101 13.03 -8.00 2.58
C PRO A 101 11.94 -7.07 3.15
N PHE A 102 11.09 -6.51 2.29
CA PHE A 102 10.05 -5.58 2.69
C PHE A 102 8.67 -6.20 2.57
N GLU A 103 7.76 -5.76 3.43
CA GLU A 103 6.38 -6.22 3.41
C GLU A 103 5.51 -5.33 2.50
N CYS A 104 4.64 -5.97 1.75
CA CYS A 104 3.60 -5.33 0.97
C CYS A 104 2.42 -6.33 0.80
N PRO A 105 1.23 -6.02 1.29
CA PRO A 105 0.79 -4.80 2.01
C PRO A 105 1.51 -4.56 3.33
N MET A 106 1.58 -3.28 3.75
CA MET A 106 2.18 -2.92 5.03
C MET A 106 1.33 -3.36 6.21
N LYS A 107 1.94 -4.02 7.18
CA LYS A 107 1.31 -4.29 8.47
C LYS A 107 1.41 -3.09 9.43
N PRO A 108 0.52 -2.99 10.46
CA PRO A 108 -0.53 -3.97 10.79
C PRO A 108 -1.86 -3.75 10.05
N PHE A 109 -2.09 -2.60 9.41
CA PHE A 109 -3.40 -2.21 8.90
C PHE A 109 -3.58 -2.35 7.38
N GLY A 110 -2.51 -2.50 6.63
CA GLY A 110 -2.58 -2.59 5.17
C GLY A 110 -3.10 -3.92 4.66
N GLY A 111 -3.89 -3.86 3.60
CA GLY A 111 -4.43 -4.98 2.84
C GLY A 111 -4.30 -4.77 1.33
N ILE A 112 -5.12 -5.47 0.56
CA ILE A 112 -5.08 -5.45 -0.92
C ILE A 112 -5.40 -4.07 -1.52
N GLU A 113 -5.99 -3.15 -0.75
CA GLU A 113 -6.23 -1.76 -1.13
C GLU A 113 -4.93 -0.98 -1.34
N GLN A 114 -3.82 -1.46 -0.78
CA GLN A 114 -2.50 -0.87 -0.99
C GLN A 114 -1.86 -1.22 -2.33
N LEU A 115 -2.55 -2.01 -3.17
CA LEU A 115 -2.12 -2.34 -4.52
C LEU A 115 -3.21 -1.98 -5.53
N ALA A 116 -2.83 -1.34 -6.62
CA ALA A 116 -3.74 -0.95 -7.70
C ALA A 116 -3.17 -1.32 -9.07
N TRP A 117 -3.97 -1.99 -9.90
CA TRP A 117 -3.68 -2.19 -11.30
C TRP A 117 -3.92 -0.91 -12.10
N SER A 118 -3.07 -0.63 -13.08
CA SER A 118 -3.40 0.32 -14.15
C SER A 118 -4.56 -0.20 -15.00
N ASN A 119 -5.31 0.70 -15.61
CA ASN A 119 -6.50 0.34 -16.41
C ASN A 119 -6.17 -0.53 -17.62
N ASP A 120 -4.96 -0.44 -18.16
CA ASP A 120 -4.46 -1.25 -19.27
C ASP A 120 -3.79 -2.55 -18.83
N SER A 121 -3.80 -2.85 -17.52
CA SER A 121 -3.22 -4.06 -16.92
C SER A 121 -1.70 -4.21 -17.09
N LYS A 122 -0.97 -3.12 -17.35
CA LYS A 122 0.47 -3.15 -17.60
C LYS A 122 1.32 -2.72 -16.42
N GLN A 123 0.72 -2.02 -15.46
CA GLN A 123 1.44 -1.48 -14.31
C GLN A 123 0.69 -1.74 -13.02
N ILE A 124 1.45 -1.78 -11.91
CA ILE A 124 0.92 -1.91 -10.55
C ILE A 124 1.49 -0.77 -9.71
N ALA A 125 0.61 0.08 -9.17
CA ALA A 125 0.97 0.99 -8.11
C ALA A 125 0.80 0.30 -6.76
N TYR A 126 1.79 0.41 -5.87
CA TYR A 126 1.73 -0.24 -4.57
C TYR A 126 2.38 0.61 -3.47
N THR A 127 1.88 0.44 -2.25
CA THR A 127 2.43 1.04 -1.04
C THR A 127 3.51 0.12 -0.46
N CYS A 128 4.66 0.68 -0.10
CA CYS A 128 5.68 -0.06 0.63
C CYS A 128 6.54 0.89 1.48
N ARG A 129 6.88 0.45 2.71
CA ARG A 129 7.88 1.11 3.53
C ARG A 129 9.19 0.33 3.44
N LYS A 130 10.08 0.77 2.56
CA LYS A 130 11.36 0.08 2.30
C LYS A 130 12.39 0.39 3.39
N LYS A 131 12.07 -0.03 4.60
CA LYS A 131 12.90 0.06 5.81
C LYS A 131 12.90 -1.27 6.56
N THR A 132 13.92 -1.51 7.36
CA THR A 132 14.04 -2.71 8.21
C THR A 132 14.50 -2.33 9.61
N GLY A 133 14.40 -3.27 10.55
CA GLY A 133 14.91 -3.13 11.89
C GLY A 133 14.33 -1.94 12.64
N LEU A 134 15.21 -1.15 13.27
CA LEU A 134 14.81 -0.02 14.08
C LEU A 134 14.19 1.11 13.25
N ALA A 135 14.69 1.36 12.04
CA ALA A 135 14.14 2.37 11.15
C ALA A 135 12.69 2.05 10.76
N TYR A 136 12.38 0.77 10.55
CA TYR A 136 11.00 0.33 10.28
C TYR A 136 10.04 0.63 11.44
N THR A 137 10.48 0.41 12.70
CA THR A 137 9.61 0.56 13.87
C THR A 137 9.37 2.03 14.27
N ALA A 138 10.24 2.93 13.86
CA ALA A 138 10.17 4.35 14.27
C ALA A 138 9.66 5.28 13.15
N SER A 139 9.90 4.93 11.90
CA SER A 139 9.54 5.77 10.74
C SER A 139 8.16 5.40 10.20
N THR A 140 7.38 6.41 9.80
CA THR A 140 6.13 6.26 9.06
C THR A 140 6.30 6.46 7.55
N ASP A 141 7.54 6.70 7.09
CA ASP A 141 7.89 7.00 5.70
C ASP A 141 7.66 5.78 4.80
N SER A 142 6.44 5.66 4.29
CA SER A 142 6.06 4.73 3.23
C SER A 142 5.86 5.50 1.92
N ASP A 143 6.19 4.84 0.81
CA ASP A 143 6.11 5.44 -0.52
C ASP A 143 5.14 4.68 -1.42
N ILE A 144 4.71 5.36 -2.48
CA ILE A 144 4.01 4.75 -3.60
C ILE A 144 5.04 4.40 -4.69
N TYR A 145 5.09 3.14 -5.02
CA TYR A 145 5.94 2.59 -6.08
C TYR A 145 5.08 2.20 -7.28
N LEU A 146 5.63 2.37 -8.47
CA LEU A 146 5.04 1.94 -9.73
C LEU A 146 5.90 0.85 -10.36
N TYR A 147 5.38 -0.37 -10.41
CA TYR A 147 5.99 -1.52 -11.07
C TYR A 147 5.47 -1.64 -12.50
N ASP A 148 6.36 -1.71 -13.47
CA ASP A 148 6.04 -1.93 -14.88
C ASP A 148 6.26 -3.40 -15.24
N LEU A 149 5.23 -4.06 -15.77
CA LEU A 149 5.24 -5.51 -16.02
C LEU A 149 6.12 -5.89 -17.21
N GLU A 150 6.28 -5.01 -18.19
CA GLU A 150 7.06 -5.31 -19.40
C GLU A 150 8.55 -5.23 -19.11
N SER A 151 8.99 -4.16 -18.46
CA SER A 151 10.39 -3.95 -18.12
C SER A 151 10.84 -4.64 -16.84
N GLY A 152 9.89 -4.99 -15.94
CA GLY A 152 10.19 -5.50 -14.60
C GLY A 152 10.82 -4.46 -13.67
N THR A 153 10.68 -3.17 -13.99
CA THR A 153 11.30 -2.09 -13.21
C THR A 153 10.32 -1.43 -12.26
N THR A 154 10.83 -0.93 -11.15
CA THR A 154 10.07 -0.19 -10.14
C THR A 154 10.56 1.26 -10.06
N THR A 155 9.62 2.21 -10.04
CA THR A 155 9.88 3.64 -9.85
C THR A 155 9.22 4.11 -8.56
N ASN A 156 9.94 4.88 -7.73
CA ASN A 156 9.37 5.58 -6.58
C ASN A 156 8.69 6.86 -7.07
N LEU A 157 7.39 7.03 -6.81
CA LEU A 157 6.63 8.22 -7.22
C LEU A 157 6.68 9.35 -6.19
N CYS A 158 7.06 9.05 -4.96
CA CYS A 158 7.10 10.01 -3.87
C CYS A 158 8.39 10.83 -3.87
N LYS A 159 9.51 10.21 -4.24
CA LYS A 159 10.85 10.79 -4.15
C LYS A 159 11.54 10.88 -5.50
N PRO A 160 12.36 11.91 -5.75
CA PRO A 160 13.17 11.98 -6.97
C PRO A 160 14.21 10.86 -7.03
N ALA A 161 14.65 10.49 -8.23
CA ALA A 161 15.56 9.36 -8.45
C ALA A 161 16.93 9.54 -7.75
N ASP A 162 17.35 10.76 -7.52
CA ASP A 162 18.60 11.14 -6.82
C ASP A 162 18.40 11.37 -5.31
N TYR A 163 17.20 11.06 -4.77
CA TYR A 163 16.96 11.18 -3.33
C TYR A 163 17.82 10.19 -2.56
N ILE A 164 18.58 10.71 -1.62
CA ILE A 164 19.34 9.92 -0.66
C ILE A 164 18.64 10.03 0.69
N ALA A 165 18.09 8.90 1.17
CA ALA A 165 17.50 8.85 2.50
C ALA A 165 18.57 9.14 3.54
N PRO A 166 18.32 10.08 4.48
CA PRO A 166 19.24 10.29 5.59
C PRO A 166 19.33 9.04 6.46
N GLU A 167 20.52 8.83 7.05
CA GLU A 167 20.73 7.75 7.99
C GLU A 167 19.82 7.93 9.21
N PHE A 168 19.14 6.84 9.59
CA PHE A 168 18.29 6.84 10.77
C PHE A 168 19.13 6.90 12.05
N ASP A 169 18.94 7.95 12.85
CA ASP A 169 19.64 8.18 14.12
C ASP A 169 18.66 8.10 15.30
N ILE A 170 18.70 6.99 16.03
CA ILE A 170 17.84 6.75 17.20
C ILE A 170 18.09 7.74 18.35
N THR A 171 19.25 8.37 18.39
CA THR A 171 19.59 9.34 19.47
C THR A 171 18.92 10.69 19.26
N ARG A 172 18.38 10.94 18.07
CA ARG A 172 17.68 12.17 17.70
C ARG A 172 16.19 11.94 17.63
N SER A 173 15.40 12.91 18.04
CA SER A 173 13.96 12.84 17.82
C SER A 173 13.65 12.84 16.32
N LEU A 174 12.61 12.14 15.88
CA LEU A 174 12.16 12.16 14.47
C LEU A 174 11.89 13.59 13.98
N LYS A 175 11.43 14.47 14.87
CA LYS A 175 11.21 15.89 14.59
C LYS A 175 12.47 16.61 14.13
N ASP A 176 13.62 16.20 14.64
CA ASP A 176 14.91 16.84 14.40
C ASP A 176 15.76 16.10 13.35
N GLN A 177 15.24 15.00 12.80
CA GLN A 177 15.93 14.27 11.75
C GLN A 177 15.84 14.98 10.39
N ALA A 178 16.82 14.71 9.53
CA ALA A 178 16.97 15.37 8.24
C ALA A 178 15.74 15.21 7.33
N VAL A 179 15.03 14.07 7.42
CA VAL A 179 13.80 13.83 6.64
C VAL A 179 12.74 14.91 6.88
N ASN A 180 12.56 15.36 8.12
CA ASN A 180 11.61 16.41 8.43
C ASN A 180 12.18 17.84 8.19
N ALA A 181 13.48 17.97 7.98
CA ALA A 181 14.08 19.25 7.62
C ALA A 181 13.70 19.69 6.19
N PHE A 182 13.51 18.75 5.26
CA PHE A 182 13.08 19.06 3.89
C PHE A 182 11.72 19.75 3.84
N ILE A 183 10.79 19.36 4.71
CA ILE A 183 9.47 20.02 4.81
C ILE A 183 9.63 21.49 5.21
N LYS A 184 10.53 21.78 6.18
CA LYS A 184 10.84 23.16 6.60
C LYS A 184 11.48 24.01 5.48
N GLU A 185 12.16 23.37 4.55
CA GLU A 185 12.74 23.99 3.36
C GLU A 185 11.73 24.13 2.21
N GLY A 186 10.47 23.73 2.40
CA GLY A 186 9.44 23.75 1.36
C GLY A 186 9.58 22.65 0.31
N LYS A 187 10.36 21.59 0.61
CA LYS A 187 10.52 20.43 -0.25
C LYS A 187 9.58 19.32 0.21
N ASP A 188 8.67 18.92 -0.66
CA ASP A 188 7.77 17.80 -0.37
C ASP A 188 8.30 16.50 -1.00
N TYR A 189 8.95 15.69 -0.16
CA TYR A 189 9.44 14.36 -0.53
C TYR A 189 8.51 13.25 -0.03
N ASN A 190 7.29 13.55 0.42
CA ASN A 190 6.36 12.57 0.95
C ASN A 190 7.05 11.65 2.01
N VAL A 191 7.48 12.22 3.10
CA VAL A 191 8.23 11.50 4.14
C VAL A 191 7.33 10.93 5.25
N GLY A 192 6.02 11.16 5.18
CA GLY A 192 5.03 10.53 6.06
C GLY A 192 4.45 9.25 5.47
N TYR A 193 3.30 8.83 5.96
CA TYR A 193 2.56 7.74 5.34
C TYR A 193 2.00 8.15 3.97
N ASP A 194 2.38 7.41 2.92
CA ASP A 194 1.76 7.43 1.61
C ASP A 194 1.15 6.06 1.32
N THR A 195 -0.19 6.00 1.17
CA THR A 195 -0.93 4.73 1.15
C THR A 195 -2.09 4.72 0.15
N ASN A 196 -2.55 3.52 -0.20
CA ASN A 196 -3.79 3.28 -0.93
C ASN A 196 -3.85 3.96 -2.30
N PRO A 197 -2.90 3.65 -3.21
CA PRO A 197 -2.89 4.25 -4.54
C PRO A 197 -4.09 3.82 -5.38
N GLN A 198 -4.60 4.73 -6.20
CA GLN A 198 -5.66 4.46 -7.18
C GLN A 198 -5.37 5.19 -8.50
N PHE A 199 -5.40 4.50 -9.62
CA PHE A 199 -5.37 5.12 -10.93
C PHE A 199 -6.68 5.86 -11.24
N SER A 200 -6.58 7.00 -11.90
CA SER A 200 -7.76 7.66 -12.49
C SER A 200 -8.37 6.79 -13.61
N PRO A 201 -9.68 6.85 -13.88
CA PRO A 201 -10.31 6.08 -14.94
C PRO A 201 -9.71 6.26 -16.34
N ASP A 202 -9.14 7.43 -16.64
CA ASP A 202 -8.46 7.70 -17.91
C ASP A 202 -6.98 7.30 -17.91
N GLY A 203 -6.46 6.81 -16.78
CA GLY A 203 -5.08 6.34 -16.62
C GLY A 203 -4.02 7.45 -16.63
N LYS A 204 -4.39 8.73 -16.48
CA LYS A 204 -3.41 9.83 -16.49
C LYS A 204 -2.84 10.18 -15.14
N TYR A 205 -3.55 9.85 -14.07
CA TYR A 205 -3.21 10.21 -12.71
C TYR A 205 -3.19 9.00 -11.81
N ILE A 206 -2.39 9.07 -10.75
CA ILE A 206 -2.48 8.23 -9.57
C ILE A 206 -2.79 9.13 -8.38
N ALA A 207 -3.83 8.79 -7.61
CA ALA A 207 -4.12 9.43 -6.34
C ALA A 207 -3.68 8.53 -5.20
N TRP A 208 -3.33 9.09 -4.04
CA TRP A 208 -3.11 8.36 -2.81
C TRP A 208 -3.36 9.20 -1.56
N GLN A 209 -3.53 8.56 -0.42
CA GLN A 209 -3.57 9.22 0.87
C GLN A 209 -2.16 9.51 1.34
N SER A 210 -1.91 10.75 1.79
CA SER A 210 -0.57 11.24 2.14
C SER A 210 -0.58 12.02 3.45
N MET A 211 0.25 11.59 4.38
CA MET A 211 0.63 12.36 5.58
C MET A 211 1.92 13.12 5.33
N GLU A 212 2.14 14.19 6.08
CA GLU A 212 3.25 15.11 5.82
C GLU A 212 4.56 14.69 6.49
N ARG A 213 4.49 14.22 7.74
CA ARG A 213 5.66 14.12 8.62
C ARG A 213 6.01 12.67 8.95
N ASP A 214 7.30 12.36 8.89
CA ASP A 214 7.82 11.09 9.35
C ASP A 214 7.68 10.94 10.88
N GLY A 215 7.22 9.77 11.32
CA GLY A 215 7.03 9.42 12.73
C GLY A 215 5.76 9.96 13.38
N TYR A 216 4.84 10.53 12.62
CA TYR A 216 3.58 11.08 13.12
C TYR A 216 2.37 10.30 12.60
N GLU A 217 1.99 9.21 13.28
CA GLU A 217 0.84 8.38 12.91
C GLU A 217 -0.51 9.10 12.99
N SER A 218 -0.59 10.17 13.77
CA SER A 218 -1.79 11.00 13.90
C SER A 218 -1.78 12.24 12.99
N ASP A 219 -0.87 12.28 12.03
CA ASP A 219 -0.83 13.39 11.07
C ASP A 219 -2.06 13.38 10.15
N ARG A 220 -2.33 14.53 9.53
CA ARG A 220 -3.50 14.67 8.67
C ARG A 220 -3.31 13.96 7.33
N ASN A 221 -4.20 13.02 7.02
CA ASN A 221 -4.29 12.43 5.71
C ASN A 221 -4.86 13.42 4.69
N ARG A 222 -4.12 13.65 3.62
CA ARG A 222 -4.52 14.48 2.46
C ARG A 222 -4.61 13.58 1.21
N LEU A 223 -5.23 14.05 0.15
CA LEU A 223 -5.16 13.40 -1.16
C LEU A 223 -4.07 14.05 -2.01
N CYS A 224 -3.04 13.29 -2.30
CA CYS A 224 -1.98 13.61 -3.25
C CYS A 224 -2.36 13.08 -4.63
N ILE A 225 -2.10 13.85 -5.67
CA ILE A 225 -2.28 13.48 -7.08
C ILE A 225 -0.92 13.53 -7.76
N TYR A 226 -0.60 12.47 -8.50
CA TYR A 226 0.57 12.38 -9.35
C TYR A 226 0.16 12.28 -10.80
N GLU A 227 0.65 13.20 -11.64
CA GLU A 227 0.43 13.18 -13.08
C GLU A 227 1.49 12.34 -13.78
N LEU A 228 1.10 11.20 -14.36
CA LEU A 228 2.02 10.22 -14.94
C LEU A 228 2.87 10.78 -16.09
N ALA A 229 2.32 11.71 -16.88
CA ALA A 229 3.01 12.27 -18.03
C ALA A 229 4.13 13.25 -17.65
N THR A 230 4.00 13.96 -16.53
CA THR A 230 4.92 15.04 -16.14
C THR A 230 5.73 14.74 -14.88
N GLY A 231 5.26 13.79 -14.07
CA GLY A 231 5.82 13.52 -12.74
C GLY A 231 5.44 14.56 -11.69
N ASN A 232 4.54 15.51 -12.01
CA ASN A 232 4.12 16.53 -11.07
C ASN A 232 3.21 15.96 -9.97
N LYS A 233 3.45 16.39 -8.73
CA LYS A 233 2.62 16.08 -7.56
C LYS A 233 1.91 17.34 -7.07
N PHE A 234 0.66 17.20 -6.64
CA PHE A 234 -0.11 18.28 -6.00
C PHE A 234 -1.21 17.72 -5.10
N TYR A 235 -1.66 18.50 -4.11
CA TYR A 235 -2.68 18.10 -3.15
C TYR A 235 -4.02 18.74 -3.47
N VAL A 236 -5.08 17.93 -3.56
CA VAL A 236 -6.45 18.40 -3.86
C VAL A 236 -7.32 18.60 -2.64
N THR A 237 -6.80 18.26 -1.45
CA THR A 237 -7.50 18.43 -0.17
C THR A 237 -6.72 19.27 0.84
N GLU A 238 -5.79 20.10 0.38
CA GLU A 238 -4.96 20.94 1.27
C GLU A 238 -5.79 21.86 2.17
N LEU A 239 -6.89 22.39 1.68
CA LEU A 239 -7.79 23.24 2.43
C LEU A 239 -8.78 22.51 3.34
N PHE A 240 -8.84 21.18 3.29
CA PHE A 240 -9.68 20.38 4.17
C PHE A 240 -8.96 20.11 5.49
N GLN A 241 -9.48 20.66 6.58
CA GLN A 241 -8.80 20.69 7.88
C GLN A 241 -8.97 19.39 8.71
N SER A 242 -9.40 18.29 8.11
CA SER A 242 -9.57 16.99 8.76
C SER A 242 -8.97 15.87 7.92
N ASN A 243 -9.00 14.66 8.46
CA ASN A 243 -8.50 13.46 7.78
C ASN A 243 -9.39 13.06 6.60
N ILE A 244 -8.75 12.48 5.60
CA ILE A 244 -9.41 11.70 4.54
C ILE A 244 -9.34 10.23 4.96
N ASP A 245 -10.48 9.64 5.30
CA ASP A 245 -10.55 8.26 5.80
C ASP A 245 -10.60 7.24 4.66
N ASN A 246 -11.29 7.58 3.57
CA ASN A 246 -11.39 6.75 2.38
C ASN A 246 -11.71 7.63 1.17
N TYR A 247 -11.42 7.17 -0.05
CA TYR A 247 -11.69 7.93 -1.27
C TYR A 247 -11.87 7.03 -2.49
N CYS A 248 -12.45 7.58 -3.55
CA CYS A 248 -12.51 6.96 -4.87
C CYS A 248 -12.61 8.01 -5.98
N TRP A 249 -12.13 7.64 -7.17
CA TRP A 249 -12.33 8.44 -8.37
C TRP A 249 -13.76 8.37 -8.88
N ALA A 250 -14.30 9.48 -9.35
CA ALA A 250 -15.46 9.49 -10.23
C ALA A 250 -15.05 9.09 -11.66
N LYS A 251 -16.01 8.66 -12.47
CA LYS A 251 -15.77 8.22 -13.85
C LYS A 251 -15.23 9.31 -14.80
N ASP A 252 -15.34 10.57 -14.40
CA ASP A 252 -14.90 11.72 -15.18
C ASP A 252 -13.38 11.99 -15.10
N SER A 253 -12.64 11.24 -14.29
CA SER A 253 -11.20 11.39 -14.05
C SER A 253 -10.77 12.79 -13.55
N ASN A 254 -11.73 13.59 -13.11
CA ASN A 254 -11.50 14.94 -12.59
C ASN A 254 -12.00 15.11 -11.17
N THR A 255 -12.99 14.31 -10.77
CA THR A 255 -13.62 14.37 -9.45
C THR A 255 -13.19 13.19 -8.60
N LEU A 256 -12.87 13.44 -7.32
CA LEU A 256 -12.69 12.42 -6.29
C LEU A 256 -13.75 12.60 -5.21
N PHE A 257 -14.38 11.51 -4.82
CA PHE A 257 -15.21 11.46 -3.62
C PHE A 257 -14.36 10.97 -2.46
N PHE A 258 -14.58 11.52 -1.28
CA PHE A 258 -13.89 11.08 -0.07
C PHE A 258 -14.78 11.18 1.16
N VAL A 259 -14.46 10.38 2.15
CA VAL A 259 -15.06 10.40 3.47
C VAL A 259 -14.17 11.21 4.41
N GLY A 260 -14.78 12.10 5.19
CA GLY A 260 -14.03 12.88 6.16
C GLY A 260 -14.95 13.37 7.29
N THR A 261 -14.34 13.65 8.43
CA THR A 261 -15.05 14.18 9.61
C THR A 261 -15.08 15.70 9.57
N TRP A 262 -16.26 16.27 9.76
CA TRP A 262 -16.47 17.71 9.85
C TRP A 262 -17.47 18.04 10.95
N HIS A 263 -17.10 18.90 11.89
CA HIS A 263 -17.91 19.27 13.04
C HIS A 263 -18.47 18.05 13.82
N ALA A 264 -17.59 17.08 14.11
CA ALA A 264 -17.88 15.83 14.82
C ALA A 264 -18.88 14.89 14.11
N THR A 265 -19.16 15.12 12.83
CA THR A 265 -19.96 14.22 11.98
C THR A 265 -19.17 13.78 10.75
N THR A 266 -19.42 12.56 10.29
CA THR A 266 -18.74 11.99 9.12
C THR A 266 -19.60 12.20 7.88
N HIS A 267 -19.00 12.76 6.82
CA HIS A 267 -19.68 13.08 5.58
C HIS A 267 -18.92 12.61 4.35
N VAL A 268 -19.64 12.48 3.25
CA VAL A 268 -19.05 12.35 1.93
C VAL A 268 -18.84 13.74 1.34
N PHE A 269 -17.65 13.96 0.82
CA PHE A 269 -17.24 15.16 0.10
C PHE A 269 -16.83 14.81 -1.33
N ALA A 270 -16.84 15.80 -2.19
CA ALA A 270 -16.22 15.75 -3.50
C ALA A 270 -15.14 16.84 -3.61
N THR A 271 -14.05 16.53 -4.27
CA THR A 271 -13.05 17.51 -4.72
C THR A 271 -12.74 17.30 -6.19
N ASN A 272 -12.23 18.31 -6.87
CA ASN A 272 -11.71 18.17 -8.24
C ASN A 272 -10.19 18.38 -8.27
N LEU A 273 -9.58 18.19 -9.43
CA LEU A 273 -8.13 18.38 -9.61
C LEU A 273 -7.65 19.83 -9.32
N LYS A 274 -8.55 20.80 -9.17
CA LYS A 274 -8.24 22.17 -8.74
C LYS A 274 -8.38 22.37 -7.22
N GLY A 275 -8.69 21.33 -6.47
CA GLY A 275 -8.86 21.41 -5.01
C GLY A 275 -10.15 22.12 -4.55
N GLN A 276 -11.18 22.19 -5.40
CA GLN A 276 -12.47 22.75 -5.04
C GLN A 276 -13.31 21.69 -4.31
N ILE A 277 -13.52 21.87 -3.02
CA ILE A 277 -14.18 20.90 -2.16
C ILE A 277 -15.65 21.27 -1.96
N LYS A 278 -16.52 20.26 -2.03
CA LYS A 278 -17.95 20.37 -1.76
C LYS A 278 -18.42 19.21 -0.88
N ARG A 279 -19.18 19.49 0.18
CA ARG A 279 -19.89 18.46 0.95
C ARG A 279 -21.07 17.92 0.12
N ILE A 280 -21.24 16.61 0.07
CA ILE A 280 -22.26 15.91 -0.72
C ILE A 280 -23.41 15.43 0.15
N THR A 281 -23.12 14.93 1.36
CA THR A 281 -24.13 14.45 2.29
C THR A 281 -24.47 15.52 3.34
N ASP A 282 -25.72 15.59 3.72
CA ASP A 282 -26.26 16.39 4.82
C ASP A 282 -26.78 15.46 5.94
N GLY A 283 -26.94 16.01 7.15
CA GLY A 283 -27.45 15.29 8.31
C GLY A 283 -26.41 15.15 9.42
N GLN A 284 -26.83 14.49 10.49
CA GLN A 284 -26.02 14.18 11.68
C GLN A 284 -25.78 12.69 11.78
#